data_69ecdff27845589ef24fe78d212f04cd
#
_entry.id   69ecdff27845589ef24fe78d212f04cd
#
_cell.length_a   1.000
_cell.length_b   1.000
_cell.length_c   1.000
_cell.angle_alpha   90.00
_cell.angle_beta   90.00
_cell.angle_gamma   90.00
#
_symmetry.space_group_name_H-M   'P 1'
#
loop_
_entity.id
_entity.type
_entity.pdbx_description
1 polymer ?
#
loop_
_entity_poly.entity_id
_entity_poly.type
_entity_poly.pdbx_seq_one_letter_code
_entity_poly.pdbx_strand_id
1 'polypeptide(L)'
;MVKEACVIADTLLDVDFTQYDNDNDEIVDFVYVIYAGYGEADGGGANTIWPHSYQLSAAGVYCQVDGVRVNLYACGNEIDYFTKQHTGIGTFCHEFSHVLGLPDLYTTEGQTHKTWGEWSILDYGPYNNDGNTPPAYSAYERFFMGW
;
A
#
# COMPACT_ATOMS: atom_id res chain seq x y z
N MET A 1 -4.93 -13.96 -1.27
CA MET A 1 -5.37 -12.91 -0.31
C MET A 1 -6.17 -11.81 -1.01
N VAL A 2 -5.58 -10.85 -1.77
CA VAL A 2 -6.31 -9.67 -2.32
C VAL A 2 -7.53 -10.04 -3.14
N LYS A 3 -7.40 -10.94 -4.15
CA LYS A 3 -8.54 -11.43 -4.93
C LYS A 3 -9.65 -12.02 -4.05
N GLU A 4 -9.31 -12.81 -3.05
CA GLU A 4 -10.28 -13.40 -2.13
C GLU A 4 -10.98 -12.34 -1.30
N ALA A 5 -10.25 -11.33 -0.83
CA ALA A 5 -10.83 -10.21 -0.08
C ALA A 5 -11.85 -9.45 -0.95
N CYS A 6 -11.53 -9.15 -2.22
CA CYS A 6 -12.46 -8.50 -3.14
C CYS A 6 -13.70 -9.34 -3.40
N VAL A 7 -13.54 -10.64 -3.68
CA VAL A 7 -14.68 -11.56 -3.91
C VAL A 7 -15.56 -11.66 -2.65
N ILE A 8 -14.97 -11.67 -1.45
CA ILE A 8 -15.75 -11.71 -0.20
C ILE A 8 -16.47 -10.38 0.02
N ALA A 9 -15.82 -9.25 -0.25
CA ALA A 9 -16.45 -7.92 -0.13
C ALA A 9 -17.65 -7.78 -1.07
N ASP A 10 -17.52 -8.21 -2.32
CA ASP A 10 -18.62 -8.26 -3.28
C ASP A 10 -19.75 -9.22 -2.80
N THR A 11 -19.43 -10.50 -2.56
CA THR A 11 -20.46 -11.54 -2.40
C THR A 11 -21.10 -11.57 -1.01
N LEU A 12 -20.40 -11.21 0.06
CA LEU A 12 -20.85 -11.30 1.44
C LEU A 12 -21.15 -9.95 2.09
N LEU A 13 -20.53 -8.88 1.62
CA LEU A 13 -20.69 -7.53 2.20
C LEU A 13 -21.44 -6.60 1.27
N ASP A 14 -21.84 -7.08 0.09
CA ASP A 14 -22.62 -6.33 -0.91
C ASP A 14 -21.92 -5.00 -1.30
N VAL A 15 -20.60 -5.03 -1.40
CA VAL A 15 -19.81 -3.88 -1.87
C VAL A 15 -19.87 -3.82 -3.39
N ASP A 16 -20.47 -2.78 -3.92
CA ASP A 16 -20.55 -2.50 -5.35
C ASP A 16 -19.23 -1.87 -5.84
N PHE A 17 -18.39 -2.67 -6.48
CA PHE A 17 -17.07 -2.25 -6.97
C PHE A 17 -17.13 -1.27 -8.15
N THR A 18 -18.28 -1.16 -8.85
CA THR A 18 -18.43 -0.18 -9.95
C THR A 18 -18.36 1.27 -9.45
N GLN A 19 -18.62 1.50 -8.16
CA GLN A 19 -18.53 2.83 -7.55
C GLN A 19 -17.09 3.33 -7.38
N TYR A 20 -16.10 2.45 -7.58
CA TYR A 20 -14.67 2.73 -7.42
C TYR A 20 -13.91 2.71 -8.75
N ASP A 21 -14.63 2.79 -9.87
CA ASP A 21 -14.15 3.04 -11.22
C ASP A 21 -14.57 4.46 -11.63
N ASN A 22 -13.76 5.47 -11.24
CA ASN A 22 -14.15 6.87 -11.37
C ASN A 22 -13.99 7.42 -12.79
N ASP A 23 -13.12 6.83 -13.60
CA ASP A 23 -12.88 7.25 -14.99
C ASP A 23 -13.64 6.40 -16.03
N ASN A 24 -14.37 5.37 -15.56
CA ASN A 24 -15.19 4.46 -16.35
C ASN A 24 -14.39 3.65 -17.39
N ASP A 25 -13.22 3.17 -17.00
CA ASP A 25 -12.37 2.33 -17.85
C ASP A 25 -12.55 0.82 -17.57
N GLU A 26 -13.57 0.45 -16.77
CA GLU A 26 -13.87 -0.91 -16.31
C GLU A 26 -12.80 -1.50 -15.37
N ILE A 27 -11.97 -0.64 -14.77
CA ILE A 27 -10.96 -1.02 -13.78
C ILE A 27 -11.18 -0.24 -12.49
N VAL A 28 -11.24 -0.93 -11.37
CA VAL A 28 -11.25 -0.31 -10.05
C VAL A 28 -9.97 0.49 -9.86
N ASP A 29 -10.07 1.77 -9.54
CA ASP A 29 -8.93 2.68 -9.43
C ASP A 29 -7.87 2.12 -8.48
N PHE A 30 -8.32 1.58 -7.34
CA PHE A 30 -7.39 1.08 -6.33
C PHE A 30 -8.10 0.30 -5.22
N VAL A 31 -7.41 -0.72 -4.68
CA VAL A 31 -7.84 -1.46 -3.49
C VAL A 31 -6.71 -1.48 -2.45
N TYR A 32 -7.01 -1.10 -1.22
CA TYR A 32 -6.10 -1.29 -0.09
C TYR A 32 -6.62 -2.39 0.83
N VAL A 33 -5.78 -3.38 1.14
CA VAL A 33 -6.12 -4.48 2.04
C VAL A 33 -5.33 -4.36 3.34
N ILE A 34 -6.03 -4.15 4.45
CA ILE A 34 -5.44 -4.27 5.78
C ILE A 34 -5.59 -5.73 6.21
N TYR A 35 -4.49 -6.46 6.28
CA TYR A 35 -4.51 -7.86 6.72
C TYR A 35 -4.28 -7.97 8.22
N ALA A 36 -4.95 -8.95 8.85
CA ALA A 36 -4.86 -9.18 10.30
C ALA A 36 -3.44 -9.59 10.72
N GLY A 37 -3.01 -9.10 11.88
CA GLY A 37 -1.76 -9.46 12.51
C GLY A 37 -0.58 -8.58 12.11
N TYR A 38 0.64 -9.16 12.18
CA TYR A 38 1.91 -8.45 12.01
C TYR A 38 2.39 -8.44 10.57
N GLY A 39 3.15 -7.39 10.21
CA GLY A 39 3.87 -7.28 8.94
C GLY A 39 5.31 -7.78 9.03
N GLU A 40 5.86 -8.30 7.94
CA GLU A 40 7.27 -8.71 7.87
C GLU A 40 8.19 -7.50 8.03
N ALA A 41 7.85 -6.36 7.42
CA ALA A 41 8.62 -5.12 7.51
C ALA A 41 8.76 -4.59 8.95
N ASP A 42 7.76 -4.86 9.81
CA ASP A 42 7.73 -4.43 11.21
C ASP A 42 8.30 -5.49 12.17
N GLY A 43 8.98 -6.50 11.66
CA GLY A 43 9.59 -7.53 12.49
C GLY A 43 8.70 -8.72 12.81
N GLY A 44 7.56 -8.89 12.15
CA GLY A 44 6.67 -10.06 12.30
C GLY A 44 7.29 -11.38 11.85
N GLY A 45 8.40 -11.30 11.10
CA GLY A 45 9.18 -12.46 10.64
C GLY A 45 8.74 -12.97 9.26
N ALA A 46 9.59 -13.81 8.65
CA ALA A 46 9.47 -14.28 7.27
C ALA A 46 8.22 -15.12 6.94
N ASN A 47 7.39 -15.42 7.93
CA ASN A 47 6.11 -16.11 7.73
C ASN A 47 4.91 -15.13 7.69
N THR A 48 5.17 -13.83 7.75
CA THR A 48 4.17 -12.78 7.61
C THR A 48 4.30 -12.09 6.25
N ILE A 49 3.31 -11.28 5.91
CA ILE A 49 3.29 -10.60 4.61
C ILE A 49 4.07 -9.29 4.73
N TRP A 50 4.96 -9.04 3.75
CA TRP A 50 5.57 -7.72 3.59
C TRP A 50 4.51 -6.73 3.07
N PRO A 51 4.27 -5.59 3.71
CA PRO A 51 3.45 -4.51 3.14
C PRO A 51 4.00 -4.11 1.77
N HIS A 52 3.13 -3.98 0.77
CA HIS A 52 3.56 -3.65 -0.59
C HIS A 52 2.43 -3.13 -1.45
N SER A 53 2.78 -2.43 -2.51
CA SER A 53 1.92 -2.09 -3.63
C SER A 53 2.29 -2.93 -4.86
N TYR A 54 1.30 -3.46 -5.59
CA TYR A 54 1.54 -4.28 -6.77
C TYR A 54 0.32 -4.37 -7.69
N GLN A 55 0.48 -5.08 -8.81
CA GLN A 55 -0.59 -5.35 -9.76
C GLN A 55 -0.91 -6.85 -9.80
N LEU A 56 -2.17 -7.21 -9.68
CA LEU A 56 -2.63 -8.60 -9.76
C LEU A 56 -2.24 -9.25 -11.09
N SER A 57 -2.35 -8.53 -12.20
CA SER A 57 -1.97 -9.02 -13.53
C SER A 57 -0.48 -9.37 -13.63
N ALA A 58 0.40 -8.61 -13.00
CA ALA A 58 1.83 -8.90 -12.97
C ALA A 58 2.14 -10.16 -12.15
N ALA A 59 1.30 -10.49 -11.16
CA ALA A 59 1.35 -11.74 -10.41
C ALA A 59 0.62 -12.91 -11.12
N GLY A 60 0.12 -12.73 -12.34
CA GLY A 60 -0.64 -13.75 -13.07
C GLY A 60 -2.03 -14.01 -12.50
N VAL A 61 -2.57 -13.10 -11.70
CA VAL A 61 -3.89 -13.21 -11.06
C VAL A 61 -4.91 -12.34 -11.79
N TYR A 62 -6.04 -12.93 -12.14
CA TYR A 62 -7.18 -12.20 -12.68
C TYR A 62 -8.27 -12.09 -11.61
N CYS A 63 -8.76 -10.88 -11.38
CA CYS A 63 -9.86 -10.60 -10.44
C CYS A 63 -10.88 -9.70 -11.14
N GLN A 64 -12.12 -10.15 -11.21
CA GLN A 64 -13.25 -9.39 -11.73
C GLN A 64 -14.43 -9.55 -10.76
N VAL A 65 -15.06 -8.46 -10.38
CA VAL A 65 -16.22 -8.34 -9.49
C VAL A 65 -17.13 -7.27 -10.07
N ASP A 66 -18.45 -7.44 -10.00
CA ASP A 66 -19.46 -6.50 -10.53
C ASP A 66 -19.25 -6.04 -11.99
N GLY A 67 -18.54 -6.83 -12.79
CA GLY A 67 -18.20 -6.47 -14.16
C GLY A 67 -16.95 -5.62 -14.33
N VAL A 68 -16.40 -5.04 -13.26
CA VAL A 68 -15.13 -4.30 -13.26
C VAL A 68 -13.96 -5.16 -12.82
N ARG A 69 -12.76 -4.80 -13.26
CA ARG A 69 -11.53 -5.52 -12.95
C ARG A 69 -10.77 -4.88 -11.80
N VAL A 70 -10.39 -5.65 -10.79
CA VAL A 70 -9.44 -5.22 -9.78
C VAL A 70 -8.02 -5.59 -10.23
N ASN A 71 -7.11 -4.62 -10.26
CA ASN A 71 -5.73 -4.83 -10.69
C ASN A 71 -4.70 -4.18 -9.77
N LEU A 72 -4.76 -2.88 -9.57
CA LEU A 72 -3.83 -2.14 -8.72
C LEU A 72 -4.26 -2.28 -7.26
N TYR A 73 -3.31 -2.67 -6.41
CA TYR A 73 -3.57 -2.80 -4.98
C TYR A 73 -2.36 -2.43 -4.15
N ALA A 74 -2.60 -2.11 -2.89
CA ALA A 74 -1.60 -2.15 -1.86
C ALA A 74 -2.12 -2.91 -0.63
N CYS A 75 -1.24 -3.29 0.25
CA CYS A 75 -1.61 -3.94 1.50
C CYS A 75 -0.68 -3.55 2.64
N GLY A 76 -1.20 -3.62 3.85
CA GLY A 76 -0.46 -3.39 5.08
C GLY A 76 -1.03 -4.20 6.24
N ASN A 77 -0.26 -4.30 7.30
CA ASN A 77 -0.64 -5.03 8.51
C ASN A 77 -1.55 -4.21 9.43
N GLU A 78 -2.38 -4.91 10.17
CA GLU A 78 -3.25 -4.31 11.20
C GLU A 78 -2.47 -3.91 12.45
N ILE A 79 -1.53 -4.75 12.88
CA ILE A 79 -0.84 -4.65 14.18
C ILE A 79 0.66 -4.47 13.98
N ASP A 80 1.22 -3.45 14.62
CA ASP A 80 2.66 -3.25 14.72
C ASP A 80 3.28 -4.29 15.67
N TYR A 81 4.39 -4.90 15.22
CA TYR A 81 5.03 -5.98 15.96
C TYR A 81 5.66 -5.52 17.28
N PHE A 82 6.23 -4.33 17.34
CA PHE A 82 6.97 -3.84 18.51
C PHE A 82 6.03 -3.27 19.57
N THR A 83 5.08 -2.45 19.15
CA THR A 83 4.16 -1.77 20.07
C THR A 83 2.95 -2.64 20.47
N LYS A 84 2.61 -3.67 19.68
CA LYS A 84 1.40 -4.48 19.81
C LYS A 84 0.10 -3.67 19.73
N GLN A 85 0.16 -2.51 19.15
CA GLN A 85 -0.96 -1.62 18.87
C GLN A 85 -1.31 -1.65 17.39
N HIS A 86 -2.40 -1.00 17.00
CA HIS A 86 -2.70 -0.81 15.59
C HIS A 86 -1.55 -0.05 14.91
N THR A 87 -1.18 -0.52 13.72
CA THR A 87 -0.16 0.12 12.88
C THR A 87 -0.54 1.57 12.60
N GLY A 88 0.41 2.48 12.71
CA GLY A 88 0.23 3.88 12.30
C GLY A 88 -0.02 4.03 10.80
N ILE A 89 -0.38 5.22 10.36
CA ILE A 89 -0.72 5.51 8.96
C ILE A 89 0.50 5.57 8.01
N GLY A 90 1.72 5.52 8.55
CA GLY A 90 2.95 5.71 7.77
C GLY A 90 3.10 4.71 6.63
N THR A 91 2.99 3.42 6.92
CA THR A 91 3.05 2.36 5.89
C THR A 91 1.91 2.50 4.88
N PHE A 92 0.69 2.82 5.33
CA PHE A 92 -0.42 3.12 4.42
C PHE A 92 -0.06 4.26 3.45
N CYS A 93 0.45 5.37 3.95
CA CYS A 93 0.83 6.52 3.13
C CYS A 93 1.96 6.18 2.15
N HIS A 94 2.94 5.37 2.56
CA HIS A 94 4.03 4.89 1.72
C HIS A 94 3.50 4.06 0.54
N GLU A 95 2.76 3.01 0.83
CA GLU A 95 2.23 2.11 -0.20
C GLU A 95 1.21 2.81 -1.11
N PHE A 96 0.41 3.71 -0.56
CA PHE A 96 -0.49 4.53 -1.36
C PHE A 96 0.27 5.51 -2.29
N SER A 97 1.43 6.00 -1.87
CA SER A 97 2.28 6.84 -2.72
C SER A 97 2.74 6.13 -4.00
N HIS A 98 2.98 4.81 -3.92
CA HIS A 98 3.28 4.00 -5.10
C HIS A 98 2.09 3.88 -6.06
N VAL A 99 0.87 3.82 -5.53
CA VAL A 99 -0.34 3.88 -6.34
C VAL A 99 -0.43 5.19 -7.12
N LEU A 100 0.00 6.28 -6.52
CA LEU A 100 0.08 7.60 -7.15
C LEU A 100 1.27 7.73 -8.14
N GLY A 101 2.08 6.68 -8.31
CA GLY A 101 3.18 6.62 -9.28
C GLY A 101 4.53 7.10 -8.74
N LEU A 102 4.66 7.35 -7.45
CA LEU A 102 5.92 7.75 -6.83
C LEU A 102 6.80 6.51 -6.55
N PRO A 103 8.11 6.53 -6.89
CA PRO A 103 9.04 5.44 -6.61
C PRO A 103 9.62 5.54 -5.20
N ASP A 104 10.18 4.42 -4.71
CA ASP A 104 11.04 4.44 -3.53
C ASP A 104 12.23 5.40 -3.71
N LEU A 105 12.58 6.10 -2.64
CA LEU A 105 13.73 6.99 -2.59
C LEU A 105 14.89 6.42 -1.75
N TYR A 106 14.72 5.23 -1.17
CA TYR A 106 15.81 4.47 -0.56
C TYR A 106 16.49 3.56 -1.59
N THR A 107 17.66 3.03 -1.24
CA THR A 107 18.42 2.15 -2.12
C THR A 107 17.86 0.73 -2.08
N THR A 108 17.36 0.25 -3.21
CA THR A 108 16.84 -1.12 -3.38
C THR A 108 17.90 -2.13 -3.84
N GLU A 109 19.07 -1.67 -4.31
CA GLU A 109 20.11 -2.51 -4.92
C GLU A 109 21.39 -2.67 -4.09
N GLY A 110 21.33 -2.49 -2.77
CA GLY A 110 22.49 -2.72 -1.88
C GLY A 110 23.62 -1.69 -2.00
N GLN A 111 23.43 -0.59 -2.74
CA GLN A 111 24.39 0.50 -2.78
C GLN A 111 24.21 1.41 -1.57
N THR A 112 25.28 1.71 -0.86
CA THR A 112 25.25 2.64 0.28
C THR A 112 25.46 4.07 -0.20
N HIS A 113 24.41 4.78 -0.45
CA HIS A 113 24.45 6.24 -0.58
C HIS A 113 23.44 6.88 0.38
N LYS A 114 23.65 8.14 0.67
CA LYS A 114 22.73 8.89 1.52
C LYS A 114 21.43 9.12 0.75
N THR A 115 20.32 8.78 1.41
CA THR A 115 18.96 8.99 0.94
C THR A 115 18.28 10.06 1.79
N TRP A 116 16.99 10.25 1.62
CA TRP A 116 16.22 11.26 2.36
C TRP A 116 15.95 10.85 3.82
N GLY A 117 16.03 9.54 4.13
CA GLY A 117 15.82 8.99 5.46
C GLY A 117 14.43 9.32 6.01
N GLU A 118 14.39 9.75 7.26
CA GLU A 118 13.15 10.07 8.00
C GLU A 118 12.36 11.28 7.44
N TRP A 119 12.95 12.02 6.48
CA TRP A 119 12.32 13.20 5.89
C TRP A 119 11.44 12.92 4.69
N SER A 120 11.42 11.69 4.17
CA SER A 120 10.59 11.28 3.04
C SER A 120 9.67 10.14 3.40
N ILE A 121 8.41 10.24 2.95
CA ILE A 121 7.42 9.16 3.04
C ILE A 121 7.83 7.95 2.19
N LEU A 122 8.67 8.15 1.17
CA LEU A 122 9.17 7.12 0.26
C LEU A 122 10.56 6.60 0.63
N ASP A 123 11.00 6.89 1.87
CA ASP A 123 12.24 6.37 2.47
C ASP A 123 11.91 5.86 3.89
N TYR A 124 12.63 6.24 4.93
CA TYR A 124 12.37 5.81 6.32
C TYR A 124 11.29 6.61 7.06
N GLY A 125 10.76 7.67 6.47
CA GLY A 125 9.73 8.51 7.07
C GLY A 125 8.43 7.81 7.49
N PRO A 126 7.99 6.72 6.82
CA PRO A 126 6.84 5.93 7.26
C PRO A 126 6.92 5.44 8.71
N TYR A 127 8.12 5.22 9.23
CA TYR A 127 8.33 4.68 10.58
C TYR A 127 8.42 5.75 11.68
N ASN A 128 8.31 7.03 11.36
CA ASN A 128 8.38 8.11 12.35
C ASN A 128 7.30 7.95 13.42
N ASN A 129 7.74 7.96 14.70
CA ASN A 129 6.87 7.80 15.87
C ASN A 129 5.97 6.54 15.75
N ASP A 130 6.60 5.39 15.48
CA ASP A 130 5.93 4.09 15.27
C ASP A 130 4.83 4.17 14.19
N GLY A 131 5.12 4.91 13.11
CA GLY A 131 4.21 5.09 11.97
C GLY A 131 3.09 6.12 12.18
N ASN A 132 3.01 6.76 13.35
CA ASN A 132 1.91 7.67 13.66
C ASN A 132 2.10 9.10 13.13
N THR A 133 3.34 9.48 12.78
CA THR A 133 3.64 10.83 12.30
C THR A 133 4.53 10.82 11.05
N PRO A 134 4.07 10.23 9.94
CA PRO A 134 4.83 10.25 8.70
C PRO A 134 5.04 11.70 8.21
N PRO A 135 6.15 12.00 7.51
CA PRO A 135 6.39 13.31 6.96
C PRO A 135 5.40 13.63 5.83
N ALA A 136 5.16 14.91 5.60
CA ALA A 136 4.45 15.36 4.42
C ALA A 136 5.31 15.14 3.15
N TYR A 137 4.67 15.09 1.99
CA TYR A 137 5.37 15.04 0.71
C TYR A 137 6.34 16.23 0.55
N SER A 138 7.54 15.93 0.09
CA SER A 138 8.55 16.92 -0.27
C SER A 138 8.12 17.80 -1.45
N ALA A 139 8.85 18.87 -1.72
CA ALA A 139 8.59 19.71 -2.88
C ALA A 139 8.73 18.93 -4.21
N TYR A 140 9.65 17.96 -4.29
CA TYR A 140 9.83 17.10 -5.46
C TYR A 140 8.60 16.20 -5.69
N GLU A 141 8.15 15.50 -4.63
CA GLU A 141 7.00 14.60 -4.71
C GLU A 141 5.73 15.37 -5.10
N ARG A 142 5.50 16.54 -4.49
CA ARG A 142 4.36 17.39 -4.85
C ARG A 142 4.44 17.93 -6.28
N PHE A 143 5.62 18.31 -6.73
CA PHE A 143 5.82 18.75 -8.11
C PHE A 143 5.53 17.60 -9.10
N PHE A 144 6.01 16.39 -8.81
CA PHE A 144 5.72 15.19 -9.61
C PHE A 144 4.22 14.91 -9.72
N MET A 145 3.51 15.07 -8.60
CA MET A 145 2.06 14.85 -8.52
C MET A 145 1.21 15.99 -9.12
N GLY A 146 1.83 17.12 -9.48
CA GLY A 146 1.11 18.30 -9.97
C GLY A 146 0.36 19.09 -8.88
N TRP A 147 0.81 18.98 -7.62
CA TRP A 147 0.20 19.62 -6.44
C TRP A 147 0.90 20.91 -6.01
#